data_e5104702e0a14bf492efb4c2d925ab5d
#
_entry.id   e5104702e0a14bf492efb4c2d925ab5d
#
_cell.length_a   1.000
_cell.length_b   1.000
_cell.length_c   1.000
_cell.angle_alpha   90.00
_cell.angle_beta   90.00
_cell.angle_gamma   90.00
#
_symmetry.space_group_name_H-M   'P 1'
#
loop_
_entity.id
_entity.type
_entity.pdbx_description
1 polymer ?
#
loop_
_entity_poly.entity_id
_entity_poly.type
_entity_poly.pdbx_seq_one_letter_code
_entity_poly.pdbx_strand_id
1 'polypeptide(L)'
;MVDELDSYIHSLIQVEKDKRAAEIHTLQMQINPHYIYNTLASIKWLIWQGDTQKTTGVIDAFIALLRNTISNTDEFVTVEQEIQNLKNYVLINQARYGDSVSAEFYVTPQCSSYRVPKLILQPFVENAFFHGFADGRRGKIQVFVKEEGDCLRFEIRDDGIGIKTERLMELKNGNASKTEHFTGIGVGNVDQRIKLIYGEDYGIHISSEEGKGTTVTLTLKKRYRKGAVNSPFKTVYIQISALWTGWRESDTSTVS
;
A
#
# COMPACT_ATOMS: atom_id res chain seq x y z
N MET A 1 37.24 30.80 14.73
CA MET A 1 37.01 30.78 13.25
C MET A 1 36.73 29.36 12.75
N VAL A 2 37.67 28.37 12.96
CA VAL A 2 37.41 26.96 12.51
C VAL A 2 36.23 26.35 13.26
N ASP A 3 36.18 26.51 14.58
CA ASP A 3 35.09 25.99 15.42
C ASP A 3 33.73 26.65 15.12
N GLU A 4 33.71 27.93 14.77
CA GLU A 4 32.50 28.64 14.36
C GLU A 4 31.98 28.14 13.00
N LEU A 5 32.90 27.89 12.05
CA LEU A 5 32.55 27.35 10.76
C LEU A 5 31.97 25.93 10.89
N ASP A 6 32.57 25.09 11.75
CA ASP A 6 32.10 23.72 12.01
C ASP A 6 30.70 23.73 12.65
N SER A 7 30.50 24.60 13.65
CA SER A 7 29.18 24.83 14.25
C SER A 7 28.13 25.28 13.22
N TYR A 8 28.50 26.18 12.30
CA TYR A 8 27.61 26.66 11.25
C TYR A 8 27.26 25.54 10.25
N ILE A 9 28.25 24.72 9.83
CA ILE A 9 28.04 23.57 8.96
C ILE A 9 27.10 22.55 9.64
N HIS A 10 27.30 22.24 10.93
CA HIS A 10 26.39 21.35 11.67
C HIS A 10 24.96 21.88 11.74
N SER A 11 24.81 23.19 11.96
CA SER A 11 23.49 23.85 11.96
C SER A 11 22.79 23.75 10.62
N LEU A 12 23.52 23.99 9.51
CA LEU A 12 22.97 23.87 8.16
C LEU A 12 22.54 22.43 7.83
N ILE A 13 23.35 21.43 8.21
CA ILE A 13 23.02 20.01 8.03
C ILE A 13 21.76 19.67 8.84
N GLN A 14 21.62 20.18 10.05
CA GLN A 14 20.43 19.93 10.89
C GLN A 14 19.18 20.56 10.27
N VAL A 15 19.25 21.82 9.84
CA VAL A 15 18.13 22.52 9.17
C VAL A 15 17.70 21.77 7.89
N GLU A 16 18.66 21.29 7.09
CA GLU A 16 18.37 20.52 5.89
C GLU A 16 17.66 19.17 6.23
N LYS A 17 18.11 18.48 7.29
CA LYS A 17 17.48 17.25 7.79
C LYS A 17 16.06 17.51 8.27
N ASP A 18 15.85 18.57 9.05
CA ASP A 18 14.55 18.94 9.59
C ASP A 18 13.57 19.32 8.48
N LYS A 19 14.05 20.06 7.46
CA LYS A 19 13.28 20.38 6.27
C LYS A 19 12.85 19.14 5.51
N ARG A 20 13.77 18.20 5.25
CA ARG A 20 13.45 16.91 4.59
C ARG A 20 12.44 16.09 5.40
N ALA A 21 12.60 16.03 6.73
CA ALA A 21 11.67 15.33 7.60
C ALA A 21 10.26 15.95 7.53
N ALA A 22 10.17 17.30 7.53
CA ALA A 22 8.89 18.00 7.38
C ALA A 22 8.24 17.77 6.01
N GLU A 23 9.02 17.76 4.92
CA GLU A 23 8.52 17.44 3.58
C GLU A 23 7.98 16.02 3.50
N ILE A 24 8.72 15.03 4.01
CA ILE A 24 8.28 13.63 4.07
C ILE A 24 7.01 13.51 4.92
N HIS A 25 6.95 14.15 6.07
CA HIS A 25 5.78 14.15 6.96
C HIS A 25 4.54 14.75 6.26
N THR A 26 4.71 15.86 5.53
CA THR A 26 3.63 16.48 4.75
C THR A 26 3.10 15.53 3.67
N LEU A 27 3.99 14.80 2.98
CA LEU A 27 3.60 13.80 1.98
C LEU A 27 2.90 12.57 2.58
N GLN A 28 3.13 12.28 3.88
CA GLN A 28 2.48 11.18 4.61
C GLN A 28 1.09 11.52 5.14
N MET A 29 0.86 12.80 5.53
CA MET A 29 -0.32 13.26 6.27
C MET A 29 -1.61 13.36 5.44
N GLN A 30 -1.64 12.83 4.22
CA GLN A 30 -2.85 12.82 3.39
C GLN A 30 -3.80 11.68 3.80
N ILE A 31 -4.28 11.69 5.06
CA ILE A 31 -5.47 10.91 5.42
C ILE A 31 -6.62 11.52 4.63
N ASN A 32 -7.13 10.79 3.65
CA ASN A 32 -8.29 11.24 2.90
C ASN A 32 -9.54 11.16 3.79
N PRO A 33 -10.12 12.29 4.26
CA PRO A 33 -11.32 12.26 5.11
C PRO A 33 -12.48 11.51 4.45
N HIS A 34 -12.55 11.58 3.13
CA HIS A 34 -13.53 10.86 2.32
C HIS A 34 -13.42 9.34 2.48
N TYR A 35 -12.20 8.79 2.64
CA TYR A 35 -12.00 7.37 2.92
C TYR A 35 -12.63 6.97 4.27
N ILE A 36 -12.46 7.79 5.31
CA ILE A 36 -13.07 7.55 6.64
C ILE A 36 -14.59 7.53 6.53
N TYR A 37 -15.20 8.54 5.92
CA TYR A 37 -16.65 8.60 5.75
C TYR A 37 -17.19 7.43 4.94
N ASN A 38 -16.49 7.04 3.87
CA ASN A 38 -16.89 5.93 3.02
C ASN A 38 -16.82 4.58 3.76
N THR A 39 -15.79 4.38 4.58
CA THR A 39 -15.66 3.16 5.39
C THR A 39 -16.77 3.07 6.43
N LEU A 40 -17.07 4.17 7.13
CA LEU A 40 -18.18 4.21 8.09
C LEU A 40 -19.54 3.96 7.41
N ALA A 41 -19.76 4.49 6.20
CA ALA A 41 -20.94 4.20 5.40
C ALA A 41 -21.06 2.71 5.03
N SER A 42 -19.96 2.07 4.67
CA SER A 42 -19.92 0.62 4.37
C SER A 42 -20.21 -0.23 5.60
N ILE A 43 -19.66 0.13 6.76
CA ILE A 43 -19.95 -0.53 8.04
C ILE A 43 -21.45 -0.42 8.36
N LYS A 44 -22.02 0.79 8.22
CA LYS A 44 -23.46 1.01 8.44
C LYS A 44 -24.34 0.15 7.53
N TRP A 45 -23.94 0.00 6.26
CA TRP A 45 -24.65 -0.84 5.29
C TRP A 45 -24.59 -2.33 5.65
N LEU A 46 -23.41 -2.85 6.08
CA LEU A 46 -23.25 -4.23 6.55
C LEU A 46 -24.09 -4.53 7.79
N ILE A 47 -24.17 -3.59 8.73
CA ILE A 47 -25.06 -3.70 9.91
C ILE A 47 -26.52 -3.85 9.44
N TRP A 48 -26.93 -3.07 8.45
CA TRP A 48 -28.28 -3.10 7.90
C TRP A 48 -28.60 -4.43 7.22
N GLN A 49 -27.60 -5.06 6.60
CA GLN A 49 -27.73 -6.41 6.01
C GLN A 49 -27.77 -7.54 7.04
N GLY A 50 -27.44 -7.26 8.30
CA GLY A 50 -27.36 -8.27 9.34
C GLY A 50 -26.12 -9.18 9.29
N ASP A 51 -25.14 -8.85 8.44
CA ASP A 51 -23.88 -9.62 8.35
C ASP A 51 -22.92 -9.21 9.48
N THR A 52 -23.14 -9.74 10.65
CA THR A 52 -22.40 -9.42 11.86
C THR A 52 -20.92 -9.82 11.72
N GLN A 53 -20.63 -10.95 11.06
CA GLN A 53 -19.25 -11.45 10.92
C GLN A 53 -18.42 -10.53 10.00
N LYS A 54 -18.95 -10.18 8.82
CA LYS A 54 -18.30 -9.19 7.94
C LYS A 54 -18.18 -7.84 8.61
N THR A 55 -19.20 -7.38 9.30
CA THR A 55 -19.17 -6.11 10.02
C THR A 55 -18.05 -6.04 11.03
N THR A 56 -17.91 -7.06 11.89
CA THR A 56 -16.84 -7.13 12.89
C THR A 56 -15.46 -7.11 12.24
N GLY A 57 -15.24 -7.93 11.20
CA GLY A 57 -13.98 -7.97 10.48
C GLY A 57 -13.60 -6.62 9.84
N VAL A 58 -14.56 -5.90 9.28
CA VAL A 58 -14.33 -4.56 8.69
C VAL A 58 -14.02 -3.53 9.76
N ILE A 59 -14.71 -3.56 10.91
CA ILE A 59 -14.42 -2.68 12.04
C ILE A 59 -13.01 -2.91 12.56
N ASP A 60 -12.60 -4.17 12.78
CA ASP A 60 -11.26 -4.51 13.25
C ASP A 60 -10.16 -4.05 12.26
N ALA A 61 -10.37 -4.30 10.97
CA ALA A 61 -9.47 -3.82 9.92
C ALA A 61 -9.37 -2.29 9.90
N PHE A 62 -10.49 -1.59 10.07
CA PHE A 62 -10.52 -0.14 10.09
C PHE A 62 -9.82 0.45 11.32
N ILE A 63 -10.04 -0.13 12.50
CA ILE A 63 -9.34 0.25 13.73
C ILE A 63 -7.83 0.05 13.57
N ALA A 64 -7.39 -1.09 12.98
CA ALA A 64 -5.98 -1.37 12.72
C ALA A 64 -5.36 -0.33 11.77
N LEU A 65 -6.04 0.02 10.67
CA LEU A 65 -5.58 1.06 9.75
C LEU A 65 -5.48 2.43 10.42
N LEU A 66 -6.49 2.85 11.18
CA LEU A 66 -6.47 4.12 11.90
C LEU A 66 -5.33 4.17 12.91
N ARG A 67 -5.13 3.10 13.69
CA ARG A 67 -4.02 3.01 14.64
C ARG A 67 -2.67 3.16 13.95
N ASN A 68 -2.46 2.46 12.85
CA ASN A 68 -1.21 2.53 12.11
C ASN A 68 -0.99 3.91 11.46
N THR A 69 -2.05 4.59 11.07
CA THR A 69 -1.95 5.90 10.41
C THR A 69 -1.77 7.03 11.43
N ILE A 70 -2.54 7.03 12.54
CA ILE A 70 -2.62 8.15 13.48
C ILE A 70 -1.63 7.97 14.64
N SER A 71 -1.55 6.76 15.24
CA SER A 71 -0.83 6.55 16.49
C SER A 71 0.63 6.14 16.30
N ASN A 72 1.01 5.64 15.12
CA ASN A 72 2.38 5.25 14.86
C ASN A 72 3.14 6.41 14.20
N THR A 73 3.97 7.09 14.96
CA THR A 73 4.85 8.19 14.50
C THR A 73 6.06 7.68 13.72
N ASP A 74 6.30 6.35 13.70
CA ASP A 74 7.41 5.77 12.94
C ASP A 74 7.23 6.02 11.43
N GLU A 75 8.24 6.59 10.82
CA GLU A 75 8.30 6.81 9.38
C GLU A 75 8.45 5.50 8.60
N PHE A 76 9.06 4.47 9.22
CA PHE A 76 9.36 3.18 8.62
C PHE A 76 8.67 2.04 9.37
N VAL A 77 8.06 1.14 8.61
CA VAL A 77 7.45 -0.11 9.08
C VAL A 77 8.14 -1.32 8.45
N THR A 78 7.91 -2.53 8.97
CA THR A 78 8.37 -3.73 8.26
C THR A 78 7.52 -3.99 7.03
N VAL A 79 8.07 -4.70 6.04
CA VAL A 79 7.31 -5.17 4.87
C VAL A 79 6.08 -5.96 5.33
N GLU A 80 6.22 -6.81 6.35
CA GLU A 80 5.10 -7.56 6.91
C GLU A 80 3.97 -6.63 7.41
N GLN A 81 4.32 -5.56 8.13
CA GLN A 81 3.35 -4.57 8.61
C GLN A 81 2.68 -3.82 7.45
N GLU A 82 3.45 -3.42 6.44
CA GLU A 82 2.92 -2.75 5.25
C GLU A 82 1.94 -3.65 4.48
N ILE A 83 2.29 -4.92 4.29
CA ILE A 83 1.42 -5.91 3.65
C ILE A 83 0.17 -6.18 4.49
N GLN A 84 0.28 -6.25 5.82
CA GLN A 84 -0.89 -6.41 6.69
C GLN A 84 -1.84 -5.20 6.61
N ASN A 85 -1.29 -3.99 6.56
CA ASN A 85 -2.08 -2.77 6.33
C ASN A 85 -2.81 -2.83 4.99
N LEU A 86 -2.12 -3.29 3.96
CA LEU A 86 -2.70 -3.43 2.63
C LEU A 86 -3.83 -4.47 2.58
N LYS A 87 -3.69 -5.59 3.30
CA LYS A 87 -4.75 -6.59 3.46
C LYS A 87 -5.98 -6.03 4.15
N ASN A 88 -5.78 -5.25 5.22
CA ASN A 88 -6.87 -4.57 5.92
C ASN A 88 -7.59 -3.57 4.98
N TYR A 89 -6.82 -2.82 4.18
CA TYR A 89 -7.37 -1.92 3.19
C TYR A 89 -8.22 -2.64 2.13
N VAL A 90 -7.70 -3.76 1.60
CA VAL A 90 -8.43 -4.61 0.63
C VAL A 90 -9.73 -5.14 1.23
N LEU A 91 -9.69 -5.68 2.45
CA LEU A 91 -10.88 -6.20 3.15
C LEU A 91 -11.99 -5.15 3.27
N ILE A 92 -11.64 -3.90 3.64
CA ILE A 92 -12.59 -2.80 3.75
C ILE A 92 -13.21 -2.47 2.38
N ASN A 93 -12.39 -2.45 1.31
CA ASN A 93 -12.90 -2.14 -0.03
C ASN A 93 -13.74 -3.28 -0.60
N GLN A 94 -13.41 -4.55 -0.34
CA GLN A 94 -14.24 -5.69 -0.72
C GLN A 94 -15.61 -5.67 -0.02
N ALA A 95 -15.67 -5.22 1.23
CA ALA A 95 -16.94 -5.03 1.92
C ALA A 95 -17.82 -3.97 1.26
N ARG A 96 -17.22 -2.97 0.61
CA ARG A 96 -17.90 -1.86 -0.07
C ARG A 96 -18.33 -2.20 -1.50
N TYR A 97 -17.41 -2.79 -2.28
CA TYR A 97 -17.59 -3.02 -3.72
C TYR A 97 -17.99 -4.46 -4.05
N GLY A 98 -18.18 -5.30 -3.02
CA GLY A 98 -18.43 -6.73 -3.20
C GLY A 98 -17.13 -7.51 -3.50
N ASP A 99 -17.27 -8.83 -3.65
CA ASP A 99 -16.16 -9.76 -3.89
C ASP A 99 -15.75 -9.81 -5.40
N SER A 100 -16.09 -8.74 -6.16
CA SER A 100 -15.75 -8.66 -7.59
C SER A 100 -14.25 -8.50 -7.82
N VAL A 101 -13.52 -7.90 -6.88
CA VAL A 101 -12.07 -7.72 -6.98
C VAL A 101 -11.37 -8.52 -5.90
N SER A 102 -10.56 -9.50 -6.32
CA SER A 102 -9.72 -10.30 -5.42
C SER A 102 -8.32 -9.68 -5.29
N ALA A 103 -7.63 -9.93 -4.18
CA ALA A 103 -6.23 -9.54 -4.01
C ALA A 103 -5.39 -10.70 -3.48
N GLU A 104 -4.22 -10.89 -4.09
CA GLU A 104 -3.27 -11.94 -3.76
C GLU A 104 -1.91 -11.30 -3.39
N PHE A 105 -1.24 -11.86 -2.38
CA PHE A 105 0.01 -11.33 -1.87
C PHE A 105 1.10 -12.40 -1.87
N TYR A 106 2.16 -12.16 -2.61
CA TYR A 106 3.30 -13.06 -2.78
C TYR A 106 4.55 -12.39 -2.21
N VAL A 107 4.84 -12.66 -0.96
CA VAL A 107 5.98 -12.08 -0.24
C VAL A 107 7.04 -13.13 -0.02
N THR A 108 8.24 -12.91 -0.55
CA THR A 108 9.39 -13.75 -0.24
C THR A 108 9.69 -13.64 1.26
N PRO A 109 9.77 -14.74 2.02
CA PRO A 109 9.86 -14.70 3.50
C PRO A 109 10.98 -13.83 4.04
N GLN A 110 12.12 -13.83 3.37
CA GLN A 110 13.29 -13.01 3.73
C GLN A 110 12.97 -11.50 3.68
N CYS A 111 12.00 -11.11 2.83
CA CYS A 111 11.62 -9.71 2.67
C CYS A 111 10.82 -9.16 3.85
N SER A 112 10.15 -10.01 4.63
CA SER A 112 9.18 -9.61 5.67
C SER A 112 9.77 -8.66 6.73
N SER A 113 11.04 -8.81 7.05
CA SER A 113 11.74 -8.05 8.11
C SER A 113 12.37 -6.74 7.63
N TYR A 114 12.48 -6.51 6.32
CA TYR A 114 13.00 -5.24 5.80
C TYR A 114 12.10 -4.07 6.19
N ARG A 115 12.72 -2.91 6.40
CA ARG A 115 11.99 -1.68 6.72
C ARG A 115 11.78 -0.84 5.47
N VAL A 116 10.52 -0.42 5.28
CA VAL A 116 10.09 0.43 4.18
C VAL A 116 9.31 1.62 4.72
N PRO A 117 9.25 2.73 4.00
CA PRO A 117 8.41 3.86 4.39
C PRO A 117 6.94 3.40 4.45
N LYS A 118 6.22 3.78 5.49
CA LYS A 118 4.83 3.35 5.67
C LYS A 118 3.92 3.92 4.58
N LEU A 119 2.87 3.17 4.22
CA LEU A 119 1.83 3.57 3.26
C LEU A 119 2.35 3.86 1.85
N ILE A 120 3.43 3.18 1.42
CA ILE A 120 3.97 3.35 0.05
C ILE A 120 3.23 2.50 -0.99
N LEU A 121 2.60 1.39 -0.59
CA LEU A 121 1.91 0.48 -1.50
C LEU A 121 0.43 0.82 -1.65
N GLN A 122 -0.18 1.40 -0.63
CA GLN A 122 -1.63 1.66 -0.58
C GLN A 122 -2.15 2.49 -1.77
N PRO A 123 -1.49 3.58 -2.23
CA PRO A 123 -2.00 4.38 -3.34
C PRO A 123 -2.17 3.58 -4.65
N PHE A 124 -1.35 2.55 -4.87
CA PHE A 124 -1.43 1.74 -6.09
C PHE A 124 -2.58 0.73 -6.04
N VAL A 125 -2.82 0.14 -4.88
CA VAL A 125 -3.99 -0.72 -4.68
C VAL A 125 -5.27 0.10 -4.70
N GLU A 126 -5.25 1.31 -4.14
CA GLU A 126 -6.34 2.27 -4.23
C GLU A 126 -6.67 2.60 -5.69
N ASN A 127 -5.66 2.92 -6.50
CA ASN A 127 -5.84 3.18 -7.92
C ASN A 127 -6.44 1.98 -8.67
N ALA A 128 -6.00 0.76 -8.38
CA ALA A 128 -6.57 -0.43 -8.98
C ALA A 128 -8.07 -0.57 -8.65
N PHE A 129 -8.47 -0.39 -7.39
CA PHE A 129 -9.88 -0.46 -6.98
C PHE A 129 -10.75 0.63 -7.64
N PHE A 130 -10.28 1.89 -7.63
CA PHE A 130 -11.10 3.01 -8.09
C PHE A 130 -11.07 3.22 -9.59
N HIS A 131 -9.97 2.87 -10.24
CA HIS A 131 -9.75 3.16 -11.64
C HIS A 131 -9.63 1.90 -12.48
N GLY A 132 -8.90 0.90 -12.01
CA GLY A 132 -8.73 -0.37 -12.71
C GLY A 132 -10.06 -1.11 -12.91
N PHE A 133 -10.94 -1.04 -11.91
CA PHE A 133 -12.23 -1.74 -11.89
C PHE A 133 -13.44 -0.81 -11.80
N ALA A 134 -13.30 0.42 -12.28
CA ALA A 134 -14.35 1.45 -12.24
C ALA A 134 -15.64 1.05 -12.99
N ASP A 135 -15.55 0.17 -13.98
CA ASP A 135 -16.69 -0.35 -14.77
C ASP A 135 -17.43 -1.51 -14.08
N GLY A 136 -17.03 -1.88 -12.85
CA GLY A 136 -17.65 -2.97 -12.08
C GLY A 136 -17.28 -4.37 -12.53
N ARG A 137 -16.28 -4.53 -13.42
CA ARG A 137 -15.77 -5.84 -13.84
C ARG A 137 -15.19 -6.62 -12.66
N ARG A 138 -15.20 -7.93 -12.79
CA ARG A 138 -14.43 -8.80 -11.91
C ARG A 138 -12.95 -8.70 -12.27
N GLY A 139 -12.09 -8.71 -11.26
CA GLY A 139 -10.67 -8.67 -11.50
C GLY A 139 -9.82 -9.05 -10.31
N LYS A 140 -8.52 -8.95 -10.51
CA LYS A 140 -7.51 -9.39 -9.58
C LYS A 140 -6.42 -8.34 -9.40
N ILE A 141 -6.02 -8.13 -8.16
CA ILE A 141 -4.83 -7.35 -7.79
C ILE A 141 -3.80 -8.33 -7.25
N GLN A 142 -2.58 -8.31 -7.75
CA GLN A 142 -1.49 -9.15 -7.28
C GLN A 142 -0.34 -8.29 -6.80
N VAL A 143 0.15 -8.57 -5.60
CA VAL A 143 1.26 -7.86 -4.97
C VAL A 143 2.41 -8.83 -4.77
N PHE A 144 3.54 -8.57 -5.41
CA PHE A 144 4.76 -9.35 -5.29
C PHE A 144 5.82 -8.56 -4.54
N VAL A 145 6.54 -9.22 -3.65
CA VAL A 145 7.69 -8.65 -2.94
C VAL A 145 8.85 -9.60 -3.00
N LYS A 146 9.95 -9.16 -3.59
CA LYS A 146 11.17 -9.97 -3.76
C LYS A 146 12.44 -9.13 -3.56
N GLU A 147 13.54 -9.82 -3.28
CA GLU A 147 14.88 -9.25 -3.34
C GLU A 147 15.42 -9.29 -4.76
N GLU A 148 16.14 -8.26 -5.17
CA GLU A 148 16.82 -8.19 -6.45
C GLU A 148 18.16 -7.47 -6.25
N GLY A 149 19.25 -8.24 -6.10
CA GLY A 149 20.56 -7.71 -5.70
C GLY A 149 20.49 -6.98 -4.36
N ASP A 150 20.91 -5.72 -4.32
CA ASP A 150 20.85 -4.86 -3.12
C ASP A 150 19.52 -4.11 -2.96
N CYS A 151 18.57 -4.41 -3.85
CA CYS A 151 17.25 -3.76 -3.87
C CYS A 151 16.18 -4.69 -3.33
N LEU A 152 15.12 -4.06 -2.85
CA LEU A 152 13.81 -4.65 -2.56
C LEU A 152 12.86 -4.18 -3.65
N ARG A 153 12.27 -5.13 -4.37
CA ARG A 153 11.33 -4.85 -5.45
C ARG A 153 9.92 -5.23 -5.05
N PHE A 154 9.02 -4.28 -5.19
CA PHE A 154 7.58 -4.50 -5.11
C PHE A 154 7.00 -4.40 -6.51
N GLU A 155 6.03 -5.25 -6.81
CA GLU A 155 5.31 -5.21 -8.06
C GLU A 155 3.83 -5.40 -7.77
N ILE A 156 3.02 -4.39 -8.13
CA ILE A 156 1.57 -4.40 -8.00
C ILE A 156 0.99 -4.50 -9.40
N ARG A 157 0.23 -5.55 -9.67
CA ARG A 157 -0.43 -5.81 -10.95
C ARG A 157 -1.92 -5.84 -10.76
N ASP A 158 -2.65 -5.17 -11.62
CA ASP A 158 -4.10 -5.34 -11.80
C ASP A 158 -4.40 -5.77 -13.24
N ASP A 159 -5.49 -6.50 -13.42
CA ASP A 159 -6.05 -6.89 -14.71
C ASP A 159 -7.27 -6.01 -15.10
N GLY A 160 -7.24 -4.77 -14.64
CA GLY A 160 -8.28 -3.78 -14.88
C GLY A 160 -8.31 -3.22 -16.31
N ILE A 161 -8.98 -2.05 -16.45
CA ILE A 161 -9.10 -1.38 -17.76
C ILE A 161 -7.79 -0.83 -18.32
N GLY A 162 -6.75 -0.74 -17.50
CA GLY A 162 -5.48 -0.11 -17.87
C GLY A 162 -5.57 1.40 -18.03
N ILE A 163 -4.48 1.99 -18.50
CA ILE A 163 -4.32 3.44 -18.69
C ILE A 163 -4.03 3.71 -20.17
N LYS A 164 -4.75 4.67 -20.76
CA LYS A 164 -4.50 5.13 -22.13
C LYS A 164 -3.08 5.67 -22.29
N THR A 165 -2.48 5.44 -23.45
CA THR A 165 -1.09 5.81 -23.73
C THR A 165 -0.83 7.30 -23.52
N GLU A 166 -1.74 8.17 -23.95
CA GLU A 166 -1.62 9.62 -23.79
C GLU A 166 -1.55 9.99 -22.30
N ARG A 167 -2.43 9.39 -21.49
CA ARG A 167 -2.48 9.64 -20.04
C ARG A 167 -1.26 9.08 -19.32
N LEU A 168 -0.76 7.94 -19.76
CA LEU A 168 0.47 7.35 -19.20
C LEU A 168 1.69 8.24 -19.46
N MET A 169 1.76 8.88 -20.64
CA MET A 169 2.80 9.86 -20.97
C MET A 169 2.72 11.12 -20.09
N GLU A 170 1.51 11.65 -19.85
CA GLU A 170 1.29 12.79 -18.95
C GLU A 170 1.76 12.49 -17.52
N LEU A 171 1.43 11.29 -17.00
CA LEU A 171 1.87 10.83 -15.68
C LEU A 171 3.39 10.74 -15.59
N LYS A 172 4.06 10.24 -16.63
CA LYS A 172 5.53 10.13 -16.69
C LYS A 172 6.22 11.49 -16.76
N ASN A 173 5.59 12.47 -17.42
CA ASN A 173 6.14 13.82 -17.60
C ASN A 173 5.85 14.77 -16.43
N GLY A 174 5.17 14.32 -15.37
CA GLY A 174 4.81 15.16 -14.22
C GLY A 174 3.74 16.22 -14.51
N ASN A 175 3.11 16.20 -15.69
CA ASN A 175 2.13 17.18 -16.16
C ASN A 175 0.67 16.79 -15.82
N ALA A 176 0.45 15.89 -14.86
CA ALA A 176 -0.90 15.51 -14.47
C ALA A 176 -1.65 16.73 -13.91
N SER A 177 -2.70 17.19 -14.60
CA SER A 177 -3.52 18.32 -14.20
C SER A 177 -4.14 18.08 -12.82
N LYS A 178 -4.08 19.07 -11.92
CA LYS A 178 -4.58 19.05 -10.55
C LYS A 178 -6.12 18.92 -10.43
N THR A 179 -6.85 18.85 -11.54
CA THR A 179 -8.30 19.09 -11.60
C THR A 179 -9.16 17.83 -11.65
N GLU A 180 -8.61 16.66 -11.79
CA GLU A 180 -9.39 15.42 -11.74
C GLU A 180 -8.92 14.57 -10.58
N HIS A 181 -9.85 13.98 -9.83
CA HIS A 181 -9.65 13.03 -8.71
C HIS A 181 -8.83 11.80 -9.09
N PHE A 182 -8.12 11.84 -10.17
CA PHE A 182 -7.13 10.85 -10.60
C PHE A 182 -5.85 11.10 -9.84
N THR A 183 -5.51 10.20 -8.98
CA THR A 183 -4.41 10.16 -8.03
C THR A 183 -3.00 10.21 -8.64
N GLY A 184 -2.78 10.96 -9.71
CA GLY A 184 -1.44 11.36 -10.14
C GLY A 184 -0.65 12.03 -9.00
N ILE A 185 -1.38 12.68 -8.08
CA ILE A 185 -0.81 13.23 -6.85
C ILE A 185 -0.28 12.12 -5.93
N GLY A 186 -1.01 11.03 -5.76
CA GLY A 186 -0.58 9.92 -4.88
C GLY A 186 0.66 9.19 -5.40
N VAL A 187 0.70 8.89 -6.69
CA VAL A 187 1.84 8.23 -7.34
C VAL A 187 3.08 9.14 -7.34
N GLY A 188 2.93 10.41 -7.72
CA GLY A 188 4.03 11.39 -7.72
C GLY A 188 4.59 11.64 -6.32
N ASN A 189 3.72 11.70 -5.31
CA ASN A 189 4.15 11.86 -3.91
C ASN A 189 4.95 10.66 -3.42
N VAL A 190 4.56 9.42 -3.79
CA VAL A 190 5.31 8.22 -3.41
C VAL A 190 6.66 8.18 -4.11
N ASP A 191 6.74 8.49 -5.41
CA ASP A 191 8.00 8.51 -6.16
C ASP A 191 8.96 9.57 -5.58
N GLN A 192 8.47 10.79 -5.37
CA GLN A 192 9.25 11.86 -4.75
C GLN A 192 9.75 11.47 -3.35
N ARG A 193 8.90 10.84 -2.54
CA ARG A 193 9.27 10.38 -1.21
C ARG A 193 10.32 9.28 -1.25
N ILE A 194 10.23 8.32 -2.19
CA ILE A 194 11.25 7.30 -2.39
C ILE A 194 12.59 7.94 -2.76
N LYS A 195 12.60 8.87 -3.70
CA LYS A 195 13.81 9.57 -4.13
C LYS A 195 14.43 10.41 -3.01
N LEU A 196 13.61 11.12 -2.22
CA LEU A 196 14.10 11.87 -1.05
C LEU A 196 14.77 10.98 0.00
N ILE A 197 14.26 9.75 0.19
CA ILE A 197 14.75 8.80 1.21
C ILE A 197 15.98 8.02 0.72
N TYR A 198 15.95 7.55 -0.52
CA TYR A 198 16.91 6.55 -1.03
C TYR A 198 17.83 7.10 -2.12
N GLY A 199 17.51 8.24 -2.74
CA GLY A 199 18.23 8.82 -3.88
C GLY A 199 17.54 8.56 -5.22
N GLU A 200 18.03 9.22 -6.27
CA GLU A 200 17.41 9.23 -7.61
C GLU A 200 17.44 7.87 -8.34
N ASP A 201 18.31 6.95 -7.93
CA ASP A 201 18.40 5.60 -8.50
C ASP A 201 17.21 4.70 -8.12
N TYR A 202 16.40 5.15 -7.17
CA TYR A 202 15.23 4.45 -6.64
C TYR A 202 13.95 5.19 -7.02
N GLY A 203 12.84 4.46 -7.08
CA GLY A 203 11.56 5.09 -7.46
C GLY A 203 10.57 4.11 -8.02
N ILE A 204 9.68 4.62 -8.86
CA ILE A 204 8.53 3.93 -9.41
C ILE A 204 8.63 3.82 -10.93
N HIS A 205 8.27 2.66 -11.44
CA HIS A 205 8.03 2.44 -12.85
C HIS A 205 6.60 1.95 -13.09
N ILE A 206 5.89 2.57 -14.05
CA ILE A 206 4.52 2.20 -14.41
C ILE A 206 4.51 1.72 -15.85
N SER A 207 3.93 0.54 -16.05
CA SER A 207 3.61 -0.04 -17.35
C SER A 207 2.13 -0.35 -17.39
N SER A 208 1.42 0.08 -18.42
CA SER A 208 -0.01 -0.15 -18.57
C SER A 208 -0.38 -0.23 -20.04
N GLU A 209 -1.38 -1.06 -20.35
CA GLU A 209 -1.97 -1.18 -21.65
C GLU A 209 -3.50 -1.15 -21.52
N GLU A 210 -4.17 -0.32 -22.32
CA GLU A 210 -5.63 -0.21 -22.31
C GLU A 210 -6.28 -1.57 -22.55
N GLY A 211 -7.19 -1.97 -21.68
CA GLY A 211 -7.89 -3.26 -21.72
C GLY A 211 -7.13 -4.44 -21.08
N LYS A 212 -5.85 -4.27 -20.68
CA LYS A 212 -5.03 -5.37 -20.12
C LYS A 212 -4.61 -5.15 -18.67
N GLY A 213 -4.80 -3.93 -18.15
CA GLY A 213 -4.48 -3.59 -16.77
C GLY A 213 -3.19 -2.79 -16.60
N THR A 214 -2.74 -2.67 -15.34
CA THR A 214 -1.59 -1.86 -14.96
C THR A 214 -0.62 -2.66 -14.11
N THR A 215 0.67 -2.43 -14.31
CA THR A 215 1.75 -2.94 -13.48
C THR A 215 2.56 -1.77 -12.95
N VAL A 216 2.65 -1.67 -11.63
CA VAL A 216 3.48 -0.68 -10.94
C VAL A 216 4.63 -1.41 -10.25
N THR A 217 5.85 -0.98 -10.51
CA THR A 217 7.06 -1.52 -9.89
C THR A 217 7.72 -0.46 -9.04
N LEU A 218 7.96 -0.75 -7.75
CA LEU A 218 8.76 0.09 -6.87
C LEU A 218 10.09 -0.59 -6.62
N THR A 219 11.16 0.18 -6.71
CA THR A 219 12.52 -0.27 -6.38
C THR A 219 13.04 0.54 -5.21
N LEU A 220 13.39 -0.13 -4.11
CA LEU A 220 13.87 0.47 -2.87
C LEU A 220 15.21 -0.14 -2.48
N LYS A 221 16.05 0.64 -1.79
CA LYS A 221 17.25 0.09 -1.15
C LYS A 221 16.86 -0.78 0.05
N LYS A 222 17.49 -1.96 0.18
CA LYS A 222 17.30 -2.81 1.35
C LYS A 222 17.70 -2.07 2.63
N ARG A 223 16.81 -2.09 3.62
CA ARG A 223 17.03 -1.48 4.94
C ARG A 223 16.66 -2.46 6.02
N TYR A 224 17.65 -2.83 6.82
CA TYR A 224 17.45 -3.74 7.94
C TYR A 224 17.08 -2.97 9.23
N ARG A 225 16.47 -3.66 10.16
CA ARG A 225 16.35 -3.16 11.53
C ARG A 225 17.76 -3.13 12.14
N LYS A 226 18.18 -2.00 12.74
CA LYS A 226 19.42 -1.96 13.50
C LYS A 226 19.39 -3.06 14.57
N GLY A 227 20.21 -4.11 14.43
CA GLY A 227 20.31 -5.22 15.40
C GLY A 227 19.73 -6.56 14.98
N ALA A 228 19.16 -6.73 13.78
CA ALA A 228 18.70 -8.04 13.30
C ALA A 228 19.84 -8.78 12.59
N VAL A 229 20.40 -9.77 13.27
CA VAL A 229 21.27 -10.79 12.68
C VAL A 229 20.39 -11.78 11.90
N ASN A 230 20.82 -12.21 10.72
CA ASN A 230 20.14 -13.18 9.86
C ASN A 230 19.64 -14.41 10.64
N SER A 231 18.34 -14.56 10.74
CA SER A 231 17.71 -15.80 11.17
C SER A 231 17.02 -16.45 9.97
N PRO A 232 17.29 -17.73 9.68
CA PRO A 232 16.68 -18.39 8.53
C PRO A 232 15.23 -18.75 8.86
N PHE A 233 14.27 -18.06 8.22
CA PHE A 233 12.84 -18.34 8.38
C PHE A 233 12.29 -19.21 7.26
N LYS A 234 11.43 -20.16 7.66
CA LYS A 234 10.70 -21.10 6.79
C LYS A 234 9.68 -20.39 5.90
N THR A 235 9.60 -20.85 4.67
CA THR A 235 8.63 -20.41 3.66
C THR A 235 7.19 -20.70 4.12
N VAL A 236 6.38 -19.65 4.26
CA VAL A 236 4.93 -19.78 4.52
C VAL A 236 4.20 -19.12 3.37
N TYR A 237 3.57 -19.95 2.52
CA TYR A 237 2.59 -19.47 1.54
C TYR A 237 1.26 -19.26 2.26
N ILE A 238 0.78 -18.02 2.32
CA ILE A 238 -0.55 -17.72 2.84
C ILE A 238 -1.45 -17.38 1.66
N GLN A 239 -2.28 -18.34 1.27
CA GLN A 239 -3.33 -18.18 0.30
C GLN A 239 -4.62 -17.80 1.04
N ILE A 240 -5.11 -16.58 0.89
CA ILE A 240 -6.31 -16.08 1.62
C ILE A 240 -7.60 -16.74 1.14
N SER A 241 -7.61 -17.35 -0.06
CA SER A 241 -8.75 -18.11 -0.59
C SER A 241 -9.11 -19.36 0.25
N ALA A 242 -8.18 -19.90 1.04
CA ALA A 242 -8.41 -21.13 1.81
C ALA A 242 -9.17 -20.91 3.13
N LEU A 243 -9.28 -19.70 3.62
CA LEU A 243 -10.01 -19.41 4.86
C LEU A 243 -11.54 -19.34 4.69
N TRP A 244 -12.03 -19.30 3.43
CA TRP A 244 -13.46 -19.15 3.15
C TRP A 244 -14.14 -20.47 2.67
N THR A 245 -13.40 -21.52 2.32
CA THR A 245 -13.97 -22.80 1.84
C THR A 245 -14.08 -23.87 2.91
N GLY A 246 -13.47 -23.70 4.08
CA GLY A 246 -13.44 -24.70 5.15
C GLY A 246 -14.70 -24.79 6.04
N TRP A 247 -15.70 -23.93 5.83
CA TRP A 247 -16.89 -23.87 6.73
C TRP A 247 -18.22 -24.26 6.08
N ARG A 248 -18.21 -24.99 4.97
CA ARG A 248 -19.47 -25.38 4.32
C ARG A 248 -19.82 -26.86 4.41
N GLU A 249 -19.06 -27.70 5.13
CA GLU A 249 -19.36 -29.11 5.30
C GLU A 249 -19.18 -29.59 6.75
N SER A 250 -20.03 -29.14 7.65
CA SER A 250 -20.33 -29.89 8.88
C SER A 250 -21.55 -29.30 9.59
N ASP A 251 -22.76 -29.53 9.06
CA ASP A 251 -23.99 -29.62 9.83
C ASP A 251 -25.15 -30.10 8.94
N THR A 252 -25.11 -31.35 8.56
CA THR A 252 -26.31 -32.14 8.21
C THR A 252 -26.11 -33.58 8.65
N SER A 253 -26.29 -33.84 9.92
CA SER A 253 -26.75 -35.17 10.35
C SER A 253 -27.22 -35.11 11.80
N THR A 254 -28.41 -35.61 11.97
CA THR A 254 -29.05 -36.11 13.17
C THR A 254 -29.92 -35.12 13.95
N VAL A 255 -31.23 -35.07 13.58
CA VAL A 255 -32.30 -35.25 14.56
C VAL A 255 -33.36 -36.16 13.91
N SER A 256 -33.40 -37.36 14.37
CA SER A 256 -34.56 -38.26 14.34
C SER A 256 -35.43 -37.98 15.56
#